data_eb649c300749b62caf5bb18792971e47
#
_entry.id   eb649c300749b62caf5bb18792971e47
#
_cell.length_a   1.000
_cell.length_b   1.000
_cell.length_c   1.000
_cell.angle_alpha   90.00
_cell.angle_beta   90.00
_cell.angle_gamma   90.00
#
_symmetry.space_group_name_H-M   'P 1'
#
loop_
_entity.id
_entity.type
_entity.pdbx_description
1 polymer ?
#
loop_
_entity_poly.entity_id
_entity_poly.type
_entity_poly.pdbx_seq_one_letter_code
_entity_poly.pdbx_strand_id
1 'polypeptide(L)'
;MNWHLRCIKAYCCLVKATIFGVMIYVTLSSFMHHKQKCISLKFPYSFEAKQYIKNGQGVRWSKTFRCFYVLDKGSNWASLVGYLKAGGFNVSVTKIKNKQSIGKDTSMLKGDLGQEKQLVYTEFISFLKGKRYSESTLKVYGHFVFCFLKHTANKPLALLDQNDVRLFIEKSVGVLNYAVSTHRQMVSALKHFAYFYPACAINAEAIFMPRKDKKLPEILSIQEVLRLIEVTKNIKHKTIIAMLYGSGLRIGELLQLQLKDFDFDRDQLHIRNAKGRKDRYATIAKSLHPLLKSYYTSYKPTIYFIENPNGGLYSAGSVRSFLKKSCSAAGINKKVTPHTLRHSYATHLLEQGTDIRYIQELLGHSKPETTMIYTHVTQKSLRDIKSPLDTSLNNLSLRNNNNNTSLLY
;
A
#
# COMPACT_ATOMS: atom_id res chain seq x y z
N MET A 1 -16.01 69.44 3.85
CA MET A 1 -15.03 68.36 4.19
C MET A 1 -15.77 67.07 4.42
N ASN A 2 -16.26 66.35 3.41
CA ASN A 2 -16.91 65.00 3.57
C ASN A 2 -17.19 64.34 2.24
N TRP A 3 -16.42 64.59 1.18
CA TRP A 3 -16.57 63.95 -0.13
C TRP A 3 -15.46 62.95 -0.45
N HIS A 4 -14.33 62.98 0.26
CA HIS A 4 -13.18 62.09 0.01
C HIS A 4 -13.27 60.71 0.69
N LEU A 5 -14.14 60.52 1.68
CA LEU A 5 -14.27 59.22 2.40
C LEU A 5 -15.34 58.28 1.82
N ARG A 6 -16.19 58.76 0.90
CA ARG A 6 -17.17 57.87 0.21
C ARG A 6 -16.62 57.23 -1.07
N CYS A 7 -15.63 57.81 -1.73
CA CYS A 7 -15.01 57.25 -2.92
C CYS A 7 -14.06 56.05 -2.62
N ILE A 8 -13.41 56.03 -1.45
CA ILE A 8 -12.48 54.95 -1.08
C ILE A 8 -13.23 53.65 -0.71
N LYS A 9 -14.47 53.74 -0.19
CA LYS A 9 -15.32 52.56 0.05
C LYS A 9 -15.98 52.01 -1.20
N ALA A 10 -16.21 52.80 -2.24
CA ALA A 10 -16.77 52.35 -3.50
C ALA A 10 -15.73 51.71 -4.43
N TYR A 11 -14.45 52.10 -4.34
CA TYR A 11 -13.36 51.50 -5.12
C TYR A 11 -12.93 50.14 -4.60
N CYS A 12 -13.23 49.79 -3.34
CA CYS A 12 -12.92 48.49 -2.76
C CYS A 12 -13.94 47.38 -3.11
N CYS A 13 -15.10 47.75 -3.72
CA CYS A 13 -16.14 46.78 -4.10
C CYS A 13 -16.11 46.33 -5.56
N LEU A 14 -15.21 46.84 -6.40
CA LEU A 14 -15.16 46.58 -7.85
C LEU A 14 -13.84 46.03 -8.36
N VAL A 15 -12.98 45.49 -7.49
CA VAL A 15 -11.93 44.58 -7.94
C VAL A 15 -12.52 43.16 -7.95
N LYS A 16 -13.49 42.94 -8.85
CA LYS A 16 -13.76 41.60 -9.34
C LYS A 16 -12.44 41.09 -9.94
N ALA A 17 -11.83 40.11 -9.28
CA ALA A 17 -10.57 39.52 -9.71
C ALA A 17 -10.78 38.76 -11.02
N THR A 18 -10.87 39.48 -12.11
CA THR A 18 -10.59 39.01 -13.46
C THR A 18 -9.15 39.40 -13.78
N ILE A 19 -8.21 38.72 -13.17
CA ILE A 19 -6.82 38.78 -13.56
C ILE A 19 -6.61 37.65 -14.55
N PHE A 20 -6.42 37.95 -15.82
CA PHE A 20 -6.04 37.06 -16.91
C PHE A 20 -6.92 35.83 -17.08
N GLY A 21 -8.26 35.91 -17.17
CA GLY A 21 -9.10 34.84 -17.66
C GLY A 21 -9.04 33.48 -16.94
N VAL A 22 -8.31 33.36 -15.82
CA VAL A 22 -8.15 32.11 -15.08
C VAL A 22 -9.03 32.13 -13.84
N MET A 23 -10.10 31.33 -13.86
CA MET A 23 -10.96 31.13 -12.69
C MET A 23 -10.18 30.35 -11.60
N ILE A 24 -10.04 30.94 -10.40
CA ILE A 24 -9.38 30.28 -9.27
C ILE A 24 -10.40 29.40 -8.53
N TYR A 25 -10.09 28.10 -8.44
CA TYR A 25 -10.89 27.14 -7.70
C TYR A 25 -10.38 26.99 -6.27
N VAL A 26 -11.27 27.16 -5.29
CA VAL A 26 -10.98 26.90 -3.88
C VAL A 26 -11.70 25.62 -3.46
N THR A 27 -10.93 24.64 -3.02
CA THR A 27 -11.47 23.39 -2.50
C THR A 27 -11.57 23.43 -0.99
N LEU A 28 -12.78 23.28 -0.47
CA LEU A 28 -13.06 23.16 0.96
C LEU A 28 -13.15 21.70 1.35
N SER A 29 -12.46 21.32 2.43
CA SER A 29 -12.54 19.94 2.96
C SER A 29 -12.45 19.93 4.47
N SER A 30 -13.23 19.07 5.14
CA SER A 30 -13.18 18.89 6.59
C SER A 30 -11.94 18.06 6.99
N PHE A 31 -11.27 18.40 8.10
CA PHE A 31 -10.16 17.64 8.67
C PHE A 31 -10.06 17.89 10.18
N MET A 32 -9.28 17.03 10.86
CA MET A 32 -9.03 17.19 12.29
C MET A 32 -7.69 17.88 12.51
N HIS A 33 -7.69 18.98 13.28
CA HIS A 33 -6.50 19.71 13.71
C HIS A 33 -6.57 20.02 15.21
N HIS A 34 -5.55 19.63 15.98
CA HIS A 34 -5.55 19.73 17.44
C HIS A 34 -6.82 19.19 18.12
N LYS A 35 -7.29 18.02 17.68
CA LYS A 35 -8.54 17.35 18.15
C LYS A 35 -9.83 18.15 17.88
N GLN A 36 -9.79 19.21 17.08
CA GLN A 36 -10.96 20.00 16.68
C GLN A 36 -11.27 19.76 15.19
N LYS A 37 -12.55 19.77 14.84
CA LYS A 37 -12.97 19.75 13.45
C LYS A 37 -12.66 21.12 12.80
N CYS A 38 -12.03 21.07 11.64
CA CYS A 38 -11.64 22.24 10.87
C CYS A 38 -12.01 22.09 9.39
N ILE A 39 -12.21 23.20 8.72
CA ILE A 39 -12.42 23.29 7.27
C ILE A 39 -11.13 23.80 6.65
N SER A 40 -10.48 23.01 5.80
CA SER A 40 -9.29 23.44 5.05
C SER A 40 -9.69 24.17 3.77
N LEU A 41 -8.92 25.18 3.40
CA LEU A 41 -9.04 25.94 2.15
C LEU A 41 -7.78 25.64 1.32
N LYS A 42 -7.95 24.93 0.21
CA LYS A 42 -6.88 24.61 -0.75
C LYS A 42 -7.15 25.28 -2.08
N PHE A 43 -6.16 25.99 -2.61
CA PHE A 43 -6.24 26.69 -3.89
C PHE A 43 -4.86 26.74 -4.55
N PRO A 44 -4.78 26.91 -5.88
CA PRO A 44 -3.52 27.19 -6.57
C PRO A 44 -2.89 28.49 -6.02
N TYR A 45 -1.56 28.53 -5.93
CA TYR A 45 -0.89 29.70 -5.38
C TYR A 45 -1.17 30.94 -6.25
N SER A 46 -1.79 31.95 -5.66
CA SER A 46 -1.92 33.30 -6.15
C SER A 46 -1.75 34.23 -4.97
N PHE A 47 -1.00 35.33 -5.14
CA PHE A 47 -0.77 36.29 -4.08
C PHE A 47 -2.07 36.96 -3.64
N GLU A 48 -2.92 37.35 -4.59
CA GLU A 48 -4.21 38.01 -4.36
C GLU A 48 -5.18 37.07 -3.65
N ALA A 49 -5.29 35.82 -4.12
CA ALA A 49 -6.13 34.77 -3.49
C ALA A 49 -5.67 34.52 -2.05
N LYS A 50 -4.36 34.47 -1.81
CA LYS A 50 -3.79 34.30 -0.46
C LYS A 50 -4.15 35.48 0.44
N GLN A 51 -4.04 36.73 -0.04
CA GLN A 51 -4.38 37.90 0.72
C GLN A 51 -5.87 37.96 1.05
N TYR A 52 -6.74 37.69 0.06
CA TYR A 52 -8.17 37.66 0.27
C TYR A 52 -8.57 36.61 1.30
N ILE A 53 -8.09 35.39 1.14
CA ILE A 53 -8.41 34.26 2.04
C ILE A 53 -7.89 34.52 3.45
N LYS A 54 -6.69 35.08 3.61
CA LYS A 54 -6.11 35.42 4.92
C LYS A 54 -6.98 36.44 5.70
N ASN A 55 -7.66 37.36 5.01
CA ASN A 55 -8.52 38.37 5.61
C ASN A 55 -9.91 37.84 5.99
N GLY A 56 -10.23 36.60 5.66
CA GLY A 56 -11.48 35.94 6.05
C GLY A 56 -11.59 35.72 7.54
N GLN A 57 -12.81 35.95 8.08
CA GLN A 57 -13.06 35.84 9.51
C GLN A 57 -12.76 34.42 10.04
N GLY A 58 -11.88 34.33 11.04
CA GLY A 58 -11.50 33.07 11.68
C GLY A 58 -10.54 32.19 10.87
N VAL A 59 -10.04 32.67 9.72
CA VAL A 59 -9.06 31.94 8.92
C VAL A 59 -7.69 31.95 9.60
N ARG A 60 -7.08 30.75 9.71
CA ARG A 60 -5.76 30.54 10.31
C ARG A 60 -4.89 29.71 9.36
N TRP A 61 -3.59 29.82 9.52
CA TRP A 61 -2.62 29.01 8.78
C TRP A 61 -2.11 27.83 9.60
N SER A 62 -2.17 26.62 9.05
CA SER A 62 -1.57 25.44 9.66
C SER A 62 -0.20 25.14 9.03
N LYS A 63 0.87 25.23 9.83
CA LYS A 63 2.22 24.83 9.40
C LYS A 63 2.32 23.33 9.13
N THR A 64 1.60 22.50 9.91
CA THR A 64 1.60 21.05 9.82
C THR A 64 0.91 20.55 8.54
N PHE A 65 -0.22 21.15 8.18
CA PHE A 65 -0.99 20.76 7.00
C PHE A 65 -0.75 21.64 5.76
N ARG A 66 0.06 22.71 5.92
CA ARG A 66 0.40 23.67 4.87
C ARG A 66 -0.85 24.18 4.12
N CYS A 67 -1.90 24.52 4.87
CA CYS A 67 -3.14 25.07 4.32
C CYS A 67 -3.77 26.11 5.25
N PHE A 68 -4.58 26.99 4.70
CA PHE A 68 -5.48 27.83 5.48
C PHE A 68 -6.63 26.97 6.00
N TYR A 69 -7.15 27.31 7.18
CA TYR A 69 -8.26 26.60 7.79
C TYR A 69 -9.11 27.50 8.67
N VAL A 70 -10.37 27.08 8.88
CA VAL A 70 -11.32 27.67 9.80
C VAL A 70 -11.84 26.55 10.72
N LEU A 71 -12.13 26.88 11.98
CA LEU A 71 -12.77 25.93 12.89
C LEU A 71 -14.18 25.59 12.38
N ASP A 72 -14.50 24.31 12.28
CA ASP A 72 -15.84 23.84 11.86
C ASP A 72 -16.82 23.91 13.07
N LYS A 73 -17.67 24.95 13.08
CA LYS A 73 -18.73 25.13 14.06
C LYS A 73 -20.08 24.63 13.56
N GLY A 74 -20.11 23.80 12.50
CA GLY A 74 -21.31 23.26 11.90
C GLY A 74 -22.10 24.24 11.04
N SER A 75 -22.32 25.47 11.52
CA SER A 75 -23.10 26.51 10.81
C SER A 75 -22.29 27.41 9.89
N ASN A 76 -20.95 27.37 9.93
CA ASN A 76 -20.11 28.33 9.22
C ASN A 76 -19.70 27.90 7.78
N TRP A 77 -20.13 26.74 7.29
CA TRP A 77 -19.87 26.31 5.92
C TRP A 77 -20.51 27.22 4.87
N ALA A 78 -21.79 27.56 5.06
CA ALA A 78 -22.54 28.43 4.14
C ALA A 78 -21.93 29.84 4.10
N SER A 79 -21.60 30.40 5.27
CA SER A 79 -20.97 31.72 5.39
C SER A 79 -19.60 31.75 4.72
N LEU A 80 -18.78 30.73 4.88
CA LEU A 80 -17.47 30.62 4.26
C LEU A 80 -17.56 30.49 2.72
N VAL A 81 -18.52 29.69 2.23
CA VAL A 81 -18.80 29.57 0.79
C VAL A 81 -19.27 30.89 0.22
N GLY A 82 -20.17 31.61 0.91
CA GLY A 82 -20.65 32.93 0.52
C GLY A 82 -19.51 33.95 0.44
N TYR A 83 -18.64 33.99 1.44
CA TYR A 83 -17.46 34.86 1.48
C TYR A 83 -16.53 34.62 0.28
N LEU A 84 -16.21 33.34 -0.02
CA LEU A 84 -15.34 32.97 -1.13
C LEU A 84 -15.97 33.31 -2.49
N LYS A 85 -17.28 33.03 -2.66
CA LYS A 85 -17.98 33.37 -3.89
C LYS A 85 -18.06 34.90 -4.11
N ALA A 86 -18.23 35.68 -3.05
CA ALA A 86 -18.18 37.14 -3.13
C ALA A 86 -16.80 37.68 -3.57
N GLY A 87 -15.73 36.93 -3.27
CA GLY A 87 -14.38 37.19 -3.77
C GLY A 87 -14.10 36.70 -5.19
N GLY A 88 -15.09 36.17 -5.91
CA GLY A 88 -14.94 35.71 -7.29
C GLY A 88 -14.34 34.30 -7.43
N PHE A 89 -14.25 33.51 -6.34
CA PHE A 89 -13.71 32.16 -6.39
C PHE A 89 -14.77 31.12 -6.72
N ASN A 90 -14.42 30.14 -7.55
CA ASN A 90 -15.20 28.91 -7.70
C ASN A 90 -14.95 27.99 -6.51
N VAL A 91 -15.98 27.70 -5.73
CA VAL A 91 -15.87 26.90 -4.51
C VAL A 91 -16.38 25.48 -4.79
N SER A 92 -15.48 24.52 -4.64
CA SER A 92 -15.83 23.11 -4.60
C SER A 92 -15.78 22.61 -3.14
N VAL A 93 -16.89 22.06 -2.66
CA VAL A 93 -16.96 21.45 -1.32
C VAL A 93 -16.70 19.96 -1.47
N THR A 94 -15.52 19.53 -1.13
CA THR A 94 -15.23 18.12 -1.00
C THR A 94 -15.61 17.71 0.43
N LYS A 95 -16.81 17.13 0.61
CA LYS A 95 -17.04 16.33 1.81
C LYS A 95 -15.98 15.24 1.78
N ILE A 96 -14.89 15.40 2.52
CA ILE A 96 -13.98 14.31 2.78
C ILE A 96 -14.82 13.29 3.56
N LYS A 97 -15.40 12.32 2.86
CA LYS A 97 -15.49 11.00 3.45
C LYS A 97 -14.06 10.71 3.90
N ASN A 98 -13.85 10.61 5.22
CA ASN A 98 -12.59 10.12 5.76
C ASN A 98 -11.99 9.16 4.76
N LYS A 99 -10.68 9.27 4.48
CA LYS A 99 -9.90 8.15 3.96
C LYS A 99 -10.03 7.02 4.97
N GLN A 100 -11.22 6.45 5.03
CA GLN A 100 -11.40 5.10 5.54
C GLN A 100 -10.49 4.29 4.62
N SER A 101 -9.46 3.74 5.23
CA SER A 101 -8.82 2.52 4.73
C SER A 101 -9.85 1.79 3.88
N ILE A 102 -9.46 1.34 2.70
CA ILE A 102 -10.21 0.39 1.88
C ILE A 102 -10.37 -0.89 2.73
N GLY A 103 -11.20 -0.79 3.71
CA GLY A 103 -11.64 -1.75 4.66
C GLY A 103 -13.08 -1.40 4.89
N LYS A 104 -13.96 -2.04 4.15
CA LYS A 104 -15.39 -2.11 4.39
C LYS A 104 -16.16 -0.83 4.03
N ASP A 105 -16.42 -0.62 2.76
CA ASP A 105 -17.75 -0.14 2.40
C ASP A 105 -18.74 -1.31 2.61
N THR A 106 -18.94 -1.64 3.89
CA THR A 106 -19.96 -2.62 4.33
C THR A 106 -21.37 -2.09 4.13
N SER A 107 -21.55 -0.82 3.71
CA SER A 107 -22.85 -0.28 3.35
C SER A 107 -23.37 -0.87 2.04
N MET A 108 -22.46 -1.26 1.10
CA MET A 108 -22.87 -2.04 -0.07
C MET A 108 -23.21 -3.49 0.26
N LEU A 109 -22.74 -4.02 1.39
CA LEU A 109 -23.08 -5.37 1.87
C LEU A 109 -24.37 -5.41 2.69
N LYS A 110 -24.93 -4.26 3.06
CA LYS A 110 -26.24 -4.14 3.73
C LYS A 110 -27.33 -4.02 2.70
N GLY A 111 -28.00 -5.10 2.41
CA GLY A 111 -29.15 -5.21 1.53
C GLY A 111 -29.18 -6.58 0.89
N ASP A 112 -30.33 -7.21 0.90
CA ASP A 112 -30.56 -8.54 0.36
C ASP A 112 -30.39 -8.53 -1.18
N LEU A 113 -29.72 -9.54 -1.70
CA LEU A 113 -29.88 -9.96 -3.08
C LEU A 113 -31.22 -10.72 -3.13
N GLY A 114 -32.08 -10.49 -4.12
CA GLY A 114 -33.26 -11.34 -4.30
C GLY A 114 -32.89 -12.84 -4.28
N GLN A 115 -33.81 -13.70 -3.92
CA GLN A 115 -33.55 -15.14 -3.64
C GLN A 115 -32.71 -15.82 -4.74
N GLU A 116 -33.05 -15.61 -6.01
CA GLU A 116 -32.33 -16.16 -7.16
C GLU A 116 -30.85 -15.74 -7.18
N LYS A 117 -30.55 -14.44 -7.03
CA LYS A 117 -29.18 -13.92 -7.04
C LYS A 117 -28.39 -14.35 -5.82
N GLN A 118 -29.05 -14.51 -4.67
CA GLN A 118 -28.43 -15.01 -3.45
C GLN A 118 -28.00 -16.48 -3.61
N LEU A 119 -28.83 -17.30 -4.25
CA LEU A 119 -28.51 -18.70 -4.56
C LEU A 119 -27.27 -18.77 -5.46
N VAL A 120 -27.31 -18.08 -6.61
CA VAL A 120 -26.20 -18.05 -7.58
C VAL A 120 -24.91 -17.51 -6.94
N TYR A 121 -25.00 -16.50 -6.06
CA TYR A 121 -23.84 -16.02 -5.30
C TYR A 121 -23.24 -17.09 -4.39
N THR A 122 -24.07 -17.87 -3.69
CA THR A 122 -23.62 -18.94 -2.80
C THR A 122 -22.96 -20.07 -3.61
N GLU A 123 -23.54 -20.43 -4.72
CA GLU A 123 -22.98 -21.43 -5.66
C GLU A 123 -21.66 -20.96 -6.27
N PHE A 124 -21.55 -19.67 -6.63
CA PHE A 124 -20.28 -19.09 -7.09
C PHE A 124 -19.18 -19.17 -6.05
N ILE A 125 -19.47 -18.91 -4.76
CA ILE A 125 -18.50 -19.10 -3.68
C ILE A 125 -18.08 -20.56 -3.56
N SER A 126 -19.02 -21.50 -3.67
CA SER A 126 -18.75 -22.94 -3.66
C SER A 126 -17.89 -23.37 -4.85
N PHE A 127 -18.17 -22.84 -6.05
CA PHE A 127 -17.34 -23.06 -7.24
C PHE A 127 -15.89 -22.58 -7.04
N LEU A 128 -15.69 -21.40 -6.46
CA LEU A 128 -14.35 -20.89 -6.15
C LEU A 128 -13.64 -21.76 -5.10
N LYS A 129 -14.36 -22.27 -4.09
CA LYS A 129 -13.83 -23.23 -3.11
C LYS A 129 -13.41 -24.54 -3.78
N GLY A 130 -14.23 -25.06 -4.68
CA GLY A 130 -13.90 -26.24 -5.47
C GLY A 130 -12.61 -26.08 -6.31
N LYS A 131 -12.36 -24.87 -6.82
CA LYS A 131 -11.08 -24.49 -7.47
C LYS A 131 -9.93 -24.26 -6.48
N ARG A 132 -10.13 -24.49 -5.19
CA ARG A 132 -9.13 -24.37 -4.13
C ARG A 132 -8.50 -22.98 -4.01
N TYR A 133 -9.27 -21.89 -4.28
CA TYR A 133 -8.82 -20.55 -4.04
C TYR A 133 -8.65 -20.28 -2.53
N SER A 134 -7.70 -19.38 -2.19
CA SER A 134 -7.47 -19.00 -0.80
C SER A 134 -8.66 -18.24 -0.22
N GLU A 135 -8.86 -18.32 1.11
CA GLU A 135 -9.90 -17.57 1.83
C GLU A 135 -9.87 -16.06 1.54
N SER A 136 -8.68 -15.48 1.35
CA SER A 136 -8.55 -14.06 0.98
C SER A 136 -9.07 -13.80 -0.44
N THR A 137 -8.84 -14.71 -1.38
CA THR A 137 -9.36 -14.62 -2.76
C THR A 137 -10.88 -14.77 -2.78
N LEU A 138 -11.40 -15.75 -2.01
CA LEU A 138 -12.85 -15.96 -1.87
C LEU A 138 -13.54 -14.68 -1.37
N LYS A 139 -12.99 -14.04 -0.33
CA LYS A 139 -13.54 -12.79 0.22
C LYS A 139 -13.50 -11.64 -0.79
N VAL A 140 -12.42 -11.50 -1.53
CA VAL A 140 -12.27 -10.40 -2.50
C VAL A 140 -13.14 -10.63 -3.73
N TYR A 141 -13.12 -11.83 -4.31
CA TYR A 141 -13.92 -12.13 -5.51
C TYR A 141 -15.41 -12.17 -5.18
N GLY A 142 -15.78 -12.78 -4.05
CA GLY A 142 -17.15 -12.76 -3.56
C GLY A 142 -17.67 -11.34 -3.35
N HIS A 143 -16.87 -10.45 -2.76
CA HIS A 143 -17.24 -9.05 -2.59
C HIS A 143 -17.58 -8.37 -3.93
N PHE A 144 -16.71 -8.51 -4.94
CA PHE A 144 -16.95 -7.85 -6.24
C PHE A 144 -18.16 -8.42 -6.97
N VAL A 145 -18.34 -9.74 -6.95
CA VAL A 145 -19.52 -10.37 -7.58
C VAL A 145 -20.79 -10.00 -6.82
N PHE A 146 -20.79 -9.96 -5.50
CA PHE A 146 -21.91 -9.46 -4.71
C PHE A 146 -22.28 -8.03 -5.08
N CYS A 147 -21.28 -7.12 -5.18
CA CYS A 147 -21.51 -5.74 -5.60
C CYS A 147 -22.07 -5.63 -7.02
N PHE A 148 -21.60 -6.48 -7.94
CA PHE A 148 -22.12 -6.54 -9.30
C PHE A 148 -23.58 -7.00 -9.36
N LEU A 149 -23.92 -8.10 -8.69
CA LEU A 149 -25.28 -8.61 -8.59
C LEU A 149 -26.23 -7.61 -7.95
N LYS A 150 -25.76 -6.85 -6.97
CA LYS A 150 -26.54 -5.77 -6.35
C LYS A 150 -26.68 -4.57 -7.30
N HIS A 151 -25.64 -4.22 -8.06
CA HIS A 151 -25.72 -3.16 -9.06
C HIS A 151 -26.78 -3.45 -10.14
N THR A 152 -26.91 -4.70 -10.49
CA THR A 152 -27.88 -5.19 -11.49
C THR A 152 -29.16 -5.75 -10.85
N ALA A 153 -29.54 -5.32 -9.63
CA ALA A 153 -30.66 -5.90 -8.86
C ALA A 153 -31.97 -6.03 -9.65
N ASN A 154 -32.27 -5.03 -10.46
CA ASN A 154 -33.54 -4.93 -11.23
C ASN A 154 -33.51 -5.71 -12.54
N LYS A 155 -32.43 -6.41 -12.91
CA LYS A 155 -32.29 -7.14 -14.15
C LYS A 155 -32.20 -8.64 -13.87
N PRO A 156 -32.96 -9.52 -14.54
CA PRO A 156 -32.86 -10.97 -14.42
C PRO A 156 -31.43 -11.43 -14.76
N LEU A 157 -30.97 -12.50 -14.09
CA LEU A 157 -29.60 -13.02 -14.26
C LEU A 157 -29.29 -13.44 -15.71
N ALA A 158 -30.24 -14.11 -16.37
CA ALA A 158 -30.06 -14.58 -17.75
C ALA A 158 -29.95 -13.43 -18.77
N LEU A 159 -30.43 -12.23 -18.43
CA LEU A 159 -30.38 -11.05 -19.29
C LEU A 159 -29.13 -10.17 -19.04
N LEU A 160 -28.27 -10.55 -18.08
CA LEU A 160 -27.03 -9.81 -17.83
C LEU A 160 -26.12 -9.90 -19.06
N ASP A 161 -25.58 -8.75 -19.46
CA ASP A 161 -24.81 -8.61 -20.68
C ASP A 161 -23.49 -7.84 -20.47
N GLN A 162 -22.74 -7.67 -21.53
CA GLN A 162 -21.45 -6.97 -21.54
C GLN A 162 -21.58 -5.48 -21.12
N ASN A 163 -22.72 -4.85 -21.41
CA ASN A 163 -22.97 -3.45 -21.06
C ASN A 163 -23.15 -3.29 -19.54
N ASP A 164 -23.79 -4.24 -18.86
CA ASP A 164 -23.92 -4.23 -17.40
C ASP A 164 -22.55 -4.27 -16.71
N VAL A 165 -21.65 -5.12 -17.24
CA VAL A 165 -20.27 -5.21 -16.76
C VAL A 165 -19.52 -3.89 -16.98
N ARG A 166 -19.65 -3.30 -18.16
CA ARG A 166 -19.03 -2.02 -18.49
C ARG A 166 -19.48 -0.91 -17.54
N LEU A 167 -20.78 -0.72 -17.37
CA LEU A 167 -21.36 0.30 -16.50
C LEU A 167 -20.96 0.11 -15.03
N PHE A 168 -20.91 -1.14 -14.56
CA PHE A 168 -20.44 -1.45 -13.19
C PHE A 168 -18.96 -1.09 -13.01
N ILE A 169 -18.10 -1.39 -13.98
CA ILE A 169 -16.68 -1.04 -13.96
C ILE A 169 -16.50 0.48 -13.98
N GLU A 170 -17.16 1.18 -14.90
CA GLU A 170 -17.09 2.65 -15.02
C GLU A 170 -17.50 3.34 -13.72
N LYS A 171 -18.60 2.91 -13.10
CA LYS A 171 -19.06 3.42 -11.81
C LYS A 171 -18.04 3.13 -10.70
N SER A 172 -17.50 1.91 -10.66
CA SER A 172 -16.55 1.50 -9.62
C SER A 172 -15.22 2.25 -9.73
N VAL A 173 -14.73 2.48 -10.94
CA VAL A 173 -13.47 3.19 -11.19
C VAL A 173 -13.66 4.70 -11.12
N GLY A 174 -14.70 5.23 -11.77
CA GLY A 174 -14.94 6.68 -11.87
C GLY A 174 -15.47 7.29 -10.57
N VAL A 175 -16.45 6.65 -9.92
CA VAL A 175 -17.11 7.19 -8.72
C VAL A 175 -16.38 6.76 -7.44
N LEU A 176 -15.99 5.48 -7.32
CA LEU A 176 -15.35 4.94 -6.12
C LEU A 176 -13.82 5.10 -6.14
N ASN A 177 -13.25 5.61 -7.24
CA ASN A 177 -11.80 5.84 -7.40
C ASN A 177 -10.96 4.60 -7.07
N TYR A 178 -11.33 3.43 -7.58
CA TYR A 178 -10.56 2.20 -7.36
C TYR A 178 -9.16 2.29 -7.97
N ALA A 179 -8.14 1.92 -7.19
CA ALA A 179 -6.78 1.80 -7.70
C ALA A 179 -6.71 0.71 -8.79
N VAL A 180 -5.74 0.82 -9.71
CA VAL A 180 -5.54 -0.15 -10.80
C VAL A 180 -5.48 -1.59 -10.30
N SER A 181 -4.82 -1.84 -9.15
CA SER A 181 -4.74 -3.17 -8.55
C SER A 181 -6.11 -3.72 -8.10
N THR A 182 -6.95 -2.85 -7.53
CA THR A 182 -8.33 -3.20 -7.11
C THR A 182 -9.21 -3.43 -8.33
N HIS A 183 -9.11 -2.58 -9.35
CA HIS A 183 -9.79 -2.75 -10.63
C HIS A 183 -9.44 -4.10 -11.27
N ARG A 184 -8.16 -4.47 -11.33
CA ARG A 184 -7.73 -5.79 -11.85
C ARG A 184 -8.32 -6.97 -11.08
N GLN A 185 -8.43 -6.88 -9.74
CA GLN A 185 -9.07 -7.91 -8.92
C GLN A 185 -10.57 -8.03 -9.21
N MET A 186 -11.24 -6.89 -9.38
CA MET A 186 -12.66 -6.82 -9.76
C MET A 186 -12.89 -7.48 -11.13
N VAL A 187 -12.10 -7.10 -12.14
CA VAL A 187 -12.18 -7.71 -13.48
C VAL A 187 -11.93 -9.23 -13.42
N SER A 188 -10.94 -9.68 -12.64
CA SER A 188 -10.71 -11.12 -12.45
C SER A 188 -11.93 -11.82 -11.83
N ALA A 189 -12.56 -11.20 -10.83
CA ALA A 189 -13.76 -11.77 -10.21
C ALA A 189 -14.93 -11.88 -11.19
N LEU A 190 -15.16 -10.83 -12.01
CA LEU A 190 -16.23 -10.82 -13.03
C LEU A 190 -15.97 -11.85 -14.14
N LYS A 191 -14.72 -12.02 -14.58
CA LYS A 191 -14.36 -13.09 -15.52
C LYS A 191 -14.68 -14.47 -14.95
N HIS A 192 -14.32 -14.72 -13.70
CA HIS A 192 -14.66 -15.99 -13.03
C HIS A 192 -16.17 -16.19 -12.90
N PHE A 193 -16.92 -15.12 -12.65
CA PHE A 193 -18.38 -15.18 -12.60
C PHE A 193 -18.97 -15.51 -13.97
N ALA A 194 -18.52 -14.87 -15.05
CA ALA A 194 -18.96 -15.14 -16.41
C ALA A 194 -18.69 -16.61 -16.83
N TYR A 195 -17.54 -17.17 -16.47
CA TYR A 195 -17.25 -18.59 -16.68
C TYR A 195 -18.10 -19.53 -15.82
N PHE A 196 -18.46 -19.12 -14.62
CA PHE A 196 -19.30 -19.91 -13.73
C PHE A 196 -20.75 -19.92 -14.17
N TYR A 197 -21.26 -18.80 -14.68
CA TYR A 197 -22.67 -18.64 -15.08
C TYR A 197 -22.79 -18.33 -16.58
N PRO A 198 -22.63 -19.34 -17.46
CA PRO A 198 -22.63 -19.14 -18.91
C PRO A 198 -24.03 -18.83 -19.48
N ALA A 199 -25.10 -18.96 -18.68
CA ALA A 199 -26.45 -18.61 -19.10
C ALA A 199 -26.63 -17.10 -19.31
N CYS A 200 -25.74 -16.24 -18.80
CA CYS A 200 -25.73 -14.81 -19.08
C CYS A 200 -24.94 -14.50 -20.37
N ALA A 201 -25.29 -13.40 -21.04
CA ALA A 201 -24.61 -12.94 -22.27
C ALA A 201 -23.31 -12.17 -22.00
N ILE A 202 -22.58 -12.52 -20.93
CA ILE A 202 -21.31 -11.89 -20.56
C ILE A 202 -20.15 -12.67 -21.17
N ASN A 203 -19.43 -12.08 -22.12
CA ASN A 203 -18.21 -12.65 -22.66
C ASN A 203 -17.01 -12.32 -21.74
N ALA A 204 -16.48 -13.33 -21.04
CA ALA A 204 -15.34 -13.17 -20.14
C ALA A 204 -14.10 -12.65 -20.86
N GLU A 205 -13.85 -13.05 -22.11
CA GLU A 205 -12.68 -12.63 -22.90
C GLU A 205 -12.75 -11.14 -23.27
N ALA A 206 -13.96 -10.64 -23.54
CA ALA A 206 -14.19 -9.24 -23.90
C ALA A 206 -14.06 -8.27 -22.70
N ILE A 207 -13.95 -8.75 -21.46
CA ILE A 207 -13.74 -7.87 -20.31
C ILE A 207 -12.28 -7.40 -20.29
N PHE A 208 -12.05 -6.10 -20.53
CA PHE A 208 -10.72 -5.52 -20.58
C PHE A 208 -10.01 -5.57 -19.23
N MET A 209 -8.76 -6.06 -19.22
CA MET A 209 -7.89 -6.08 -18.04
C MET A 209 -6.93 -4.89 -18.07
N PRO A 210 -7.03 -3.92 -17.15
CA PRO A 210 -6.14 -2.76 -17.16
C PRO A 210 -4.68 -3.15 -16.97
N ARG A 211 -3.76 -2.42 -17.62
CA ARG A 211 -2.32 -2.65 -17.47
C ARG A 211 -1.89 -2.42 -16.02
N LYS A 212 -0.94 -3.22 -15.56
CA LYS A 212 -0.37 -3.08 -14.22
C LYS A 212 0.71 -2.00 -14.22
N ASP A 213 0.66 -1.08 -13.27
CA ASP A 213 1.74 -0.13 -13.06
C ASP A 213 3.02 -0.89 -12.64
N LYS A 214 4.11 -0.64 -13.31
CA LYS A 214 5.45 -1.15 -12.96
C LYS A 214 6.09 -0.14 -12.01
N LYS A 215 5.79 -0.22 -10.72
CA LYS A 215 6.46 0.59 -9.68
C LYS A 215 7.59 -0.22 -9.07
N LEU A 216 8.77 0.38 -8.98
CA LEU A 216 9.88 -0.21 -8.24
C LEU A 216 9.52 -0.30 -6.75
N PRO A 217 9.93 -1.38 -6.05
CA PRO A 217 9.69 -1.50 -4.62
C PRO A 217 10.49 -0.44 -3.85
N GLU A 218 9.91 0.09 -2.78
CA GLU A 218 10.66 0.86 -1.79
C GLU A 218 11.56 -0.06 -0.98
N ILE A 219 12.81 0.36 -0.79
CA ILE A 219 13.85 -0.37 -0.08
C ILE A 219 14.39 0.53 1.03
N LEU A 220 14.60 -0.08 2.20
CA LEU A 220 15.31 0.55 3.31
C LEU A 220 16.81 0.30 3.16
N SER A 221 17.63 1.27 3.50
CA SER A 221 19.06 1.03 3.67
C SER A 221 19.34 0.13 4.89
N ILE A 222 20.52 -0.47 4.97
CA ILE A 222 20.94 -1.27 6.12
C ILE A 222 20.83 -0.44 7.41
N GLN A 223 21.28 0.82 7.38
CA GLN A 223 21.22 1.73 8.52
C GLN A 223 19.78 2.03 8.95
N GLU A 224 18.85 2.23 7.99
CA GLU A 224 17.43 2.43 8.29
C GLU A 224 16.82 1.19 8.97
N VAL A 225 17.18 -0.02 8.51
CA VAL A 225 16.71 -1.28 9.13
C VAL A 225 17.25 -1.43 10.54
N LEU A 226 18.55 -1.24 10.75
CA LEU A 226 19.18 -1.34 12.08
C LEU A 226 18.55 -0.33 13.05
N ARG A 227 18.38 0.93 12.63
CA ARG A 227 17.73 1.97 13.42
C ARG A 227 16.26 1.62 13.74
N LEU A 228 15.55 1.03 12.80
CA LEU A 228 14.16 0.58 13.01
C LEU A 228 14.07 -0.51 14.09
N ILE A 229 15.01 -1.48 14.07
CA ILE A 229 15.11 -2.54 15.07
C ILE A 229 15.48 -1.94 16.44
N GLU A 230 16.44 -1.02 16.47
CA GLU A 230 16.95 -0.38 17.70
C GLU A 230 15.85 0.38 18.44
N VAL A 231 15.12 1.30 17.76
CA VAL A 231 14.09 2.13 18.38
C VAL A 231 12.84 1.36 18.81
N THR A 232 12.69 0.11 18.35
CA THR A 232 11.54 -0.73 18.70
C THR A 232 11.73 -1.35 20.07
N LYS A 233 11.14 -0.74 21.11
CA LYS A 233 11.33 -1.14 22.53
C LYS A 233 10.73 -2.51 22.87
N ASN A 234 9.55 -2.84 22.33
CA ASN A 234 8.87 -4.10 22.62
C ASN A 234 9.61 -5.28 21.95
N ILE A 235 10.06 -6.26 22.75
CA ILE A 235 10.84 -7.43 22.29
C ILE A 235 10.10 -8.21 21.20
N LYS A 236 8.80 -8.49 21.37
CA LYS A 236 7.98 -9.19 20.34
C LYS A 236 8.00 -8.43 19.02
N HIS A 237 7.78 -7.13 19.03
CA HIS A 237 7.77 -6.31 17.83
C HIS A 237 9.17 -6.24 17.18
N LYS A 238 10.21 -6.12 18.01
CA LYS A 238 11.61 -6.15 17.56
C LYS A 238 11.93 -7.48 16.88
N THR A 239 11.54 -8.59 17.48
CA THR A 239 11.71 -9.94 16.93
C THR A 239 10.98 -10.09 15.59
N ILE A 240 9.75 -9.62 15.48
CA ILE A 240 8.99 -9.65 14.21
C ILE A 240 9.72 -8.88 13.10
N ILE A 241 10.19 -7.66 13.37
CA ILE A 241 10.92 -6.84 12.39
C ILE A 241 12.21 -7.54 11.98
N ALA A 242 12.98 -8.01 12.96
CA ALA A 242 14.26 -8.68 12.75
C ALA A 242 14.11 -9.97 11.93
N MET A 243 13.08 -10.77 12.19
CA MET A 243 12.78 -11.99 11.44
C MET A 243 12.31 -11.70 10.01
N LEU A 244 11.45 -10.69 9.82
CA LEU A 244 11.00 -10.30 8.48
C LEU A 244 12.16 -9.87 7.58
N TYR A 245 13.14 -9.16 8.15
CA TYR A 245 14.33 -8.74 7.43
C TYR A 245 15.39 -9.84 7.39
N GLY A 246 15.76 -10.44 8.52
CA GLY A 246 16.90 -11.37 8.61
C GLY A 246 16.68 -12.73 7.94
N SER A 247 15.41 -13.14 7.75
CA SER A 247 15.05 -14.40 7.08
C SER A 247 14.19 -14.19 5.82
N GLY A 248 13.91 -12.96 5.45
CA GLY A 248 13.14 -12.61 4.25
C GLY A 248 11.71 -13.18 4.22
N LEU A 249 11.07 -13.42 5.36
CA LEU A 249 9.77 -14.06 5.46
C LEU A 249 8.62 -13.19 4.95
N ARG A 250 7.58 -13.82 4.38
CA ARG A 250 6.28 -13.15 4.23
C ARG A 250 5.62 -13.02 5.60
N ILE A 251 4.88 -11.94 5.83
CA ILE A 251 4.18 -11.74 7.11
C ILE A 251 3.30 -12.94 7.49
N GLY A 252 2.58 -13.52 6.53
CA GLY A 252 1.73 -14.70 6.79
C GLY A 252 2.53 -15.94 7.18
N GLU A 253 3.72 -16.13 6.59
CA GLU A 253 4.64 -17.21 6.93
C GLU A 253 5.16 -17.05 8.36
N LEU A 254 5.68 -15.85 8.70
CA LEU A 254 6.18 -15.57 10.06
C LEU A 254 5.11 -15.80 11.13
N LEU A 255 3.87 -15.36 10.89
CA LEU A 255 2.80 -15.49 11.88
C LEU A 255 2.27 -16.93 12.04
N GLN A 256 2.50 -17.79 11.04
CA GLN A 256 2.14 -19.20 11.07
C GLN A 256 3.29 -20.11 11.52
N LEU A 257 4.51 -19.60 11.71
CA LEU A 257 5.63 -20.36 12.22
C LEU A 257 5.31 -20.97 13.59
N GLN A 258 5.55 -22.28 13.72
CA GLN A 258 5.46 -22.98 14.98
C GLN A 258 6.85 -23.18 15.59
N LEU A 259 6.91 -23.45 16.88
CA LEU A 259 8.18 -23.67 17.57
C LEU A 259 8.99 -24.83 16.96
N LYS A 260 8.32 -25.88 16.51
CA LYS A 260 8.93 -27.04 15.86
C LYS A 260 9.50 -26.80 14.46
N ASP A 261 9.26 -25.61 13.90
CA ASP A 261 9.76 -25.24 12.57
C ASP A 261 11.18 -24.62 12.63
N PHE A 262 11.72 -24.42 13.83
CA PHE A 262 13.05 -23.89 14.06
C PHE A 262 14.07 -25.02 14.20
N ASP A 263 15.08 -25.00 13.34
CA ASP A 263 16.27 -25.84 13.44
C ASP A 263 17.46 -24.92 13.75
N PHE A 264 17.80 -24.82 15.03
CA PHE A 264 18.88 -23.93 15.49
C PHE A 264 20.27 -24.54 15.24
N ASP A 265 20.38 -25.86 15.07
CA ASP A 265 21.65 -26.53 14.78
C ASP A 265 22.10 -26.24 13.35
N ARG A 266 21.13 -26.15 12.43
CA ARG A 266 21.37 -25.83 11.01
C ARG A 266 21.14 -24.36 10.67
N ASP A 267 20.75 -23.53 11.60
CA ASP A 267 20.33 -22.13 11.38
C ASP A 267 19.25 -22.00 10.32
N GLN A 268 18.23 -22.87 10.35
CA GLN A 268 17.17 -22.97 9.34
C GLN A 268 15.77 -22.87 9.93
N LEU A 269 14.85 -22.36 9.12
CA LEU A 269 13.40 -22.32 9.35
C LEU A 269 12.71 -23.16 8.31
N HIS A 270 11.87 -24.10 8.73
CA HIS A 270 11.01 -24.85 7.84
C HIS A 270 9.71 -24.08 7.59
N ILE A 271 9.55 -23.51 6.41
CA ILE A 271 8.35 -22.74 6.02
C ILE A 271 7.37 -23.70 5.33
N ARG A 272 6.35 -24.11 6.07
CA ARG A 272 5.32 -25.04 5.57
C ARG A 272 4.24 -24.31 4.80
N ASN A 273 3.65 -24.97 3.79
CA ASN A 273 2.51 -24.47 3.02
C ASN A 273 2.70 -23.03 2.51
N ALA A 274 3.91 -22.67 2.07
CA ALA A 274 4.16 -21.37 1.48
C ALA A 274 3.25 -21.12 0.26
N LYS A 275 3.25 -19.92 -0.29
CA LYS A 275 2.42 -19.57 -1.46
C LYS A 275 2.64 -20.57 -2.60
N GLY A 276 1.58 -21.26 -3.01
CA GLY A 276 1.65 -22.36 -3.99
C GLY A 276 1.79 -23.76 -3.37
N ARG A 277 1.62 -23.90 -2.06
CA ARG A 277 1.70 -25.17 -1.30
C ARG A 277 3.04 -25.89 -1.41
N LYS A 278 4.13 -25.15 -1.62
CA LYS A 278 5.49 -25.69 -1.62
C LYS A 278 6.16 -25.33 -0.31
N ASP A 279 6.76 -26.31 0.34
CA ASP A 279 7.61 -26.09 1.50
C ASP A 279 8.96 -25.53 1.05
N ARG A 280 9.61 -24.77 1.90
CA ARG A 280 10.97 -24.29 1.70
C ARG A 280 11.68 -24.06 3.02
N TYR A 281 12.99 -24.00 2.97
CA TYR A 281 13.82 -23.57 4.08
C TYR A 281 14.19 -22.10 3.91
N ALA A 282 14.23 -21.37 5.02
CA ALA A 282 14.80 -20.02 5.11
C ALA A 282 15.92 -20.02 6.17
N THR A 283 16.88 -19.14 6.04
CA THR A 283 18.00 -19.05 6.98
C THR A 283 17.62 -18.25 8.23
N ILE A 284 18.16 -18.64 9.39
CA ILE A 284 18.18 -17.85 10.61
C ILE A 284 19.56 -17.17 10.68
N ALA A 285 19.60 -15.85 10.73
CA ALA A 285 20.88 -15.16 10.96
C ALA A 285 21.37 -15.46 12.39
N LYS A 286 22.60 -15.90 12.55
CA LYS A 286 23.18 -16.20 13.89
C LYS A 286 23.07 -15.04 14.87
N SER A 287 23.19 -13.81 14.38
CA SER A 287 22.99 -12.59 15.16
C SER A 287 21.59 -12.43 15.77
N LEU A 288 20.59 -13.18 15.28
CA LEU A 288 19.23 -13.18 15.83
C LEU A 288 19.06 -14.08 17.05
N HIS A 289 19.92 -15.09 17.26
CA HIS A 289 19.78 -16.07 18.34
C HIS A 289 19.58 -15.44 19.74
N PRO A 290 20.37 -14.41 20.17
CA PRO A 290 20.15 -13.78 21.45
C PRO A 290 18.76 -13.12 21.58
N LEU A 291 18.28 -12.48 20.49
CA LEU A 291 16.97 -11.84 20.47
C LEU A 291 15.85 -12.87 20.51
N LEU A 292 15.96 -13.98 19.75
CA LEU A 292 15.00 -15.09 19.73
C LEU A 292 14.90 -15.76 21.10
N LYS A 293 16.05 -16.00 21.76
CA LYS A 293 16.13 -16.53 23.12
C LYS A 293 15.46 -15.59 24.14
N SER A 294 15.77 -14.29 24.09
CA SER A 294 15.16 -13.26 24.95
C SER A 294 13.65 -13.19 24.76
N TYR A 295 13.18 -13.26 23.50
CA TYR A 295 11.74 -13.28 23.18
C TYR A 295 11.08 -14.53 23.75
N TYR A 296 11.65 -15.72 23.50
CA TYR A 296 11.12 -17.00 23.99
C TYR A 296 11.00 -17.03 25.50
N THR A 297 12.05 -16.61 26.22
CA THR A 297 12.06 -16.57 27.69
C THR A 297 11.02 -15.60 28.26
N SER A 298 10.81 -14.45 27.60
CA SER A 298 9.89 -13.40 28.08
C SER A 298 8.41 -13.71 27.79
N TYR A 299 8.11 -14.33 26.64
CA TYR A 299 6.73 -14.53 26.20
C TYR A 299 6.25 -15.97 26.30
N LYS A 300 7.15 -16.95 26.40
CA LYS A 300 6.89 -18.39 26.54
C LYS A 300 5.78 -18.89 25.59
N PRO A 301 5.92 -18.69 24.28
CA PRO A 301 4.93 -19.14 23.31
C PRO A 301 4.78 -20.67 23.36
N THR A 302 3.59 -21.18 23.07
CA THR A 302 3.26 -22.62 23.22
C THR A 302 3.16 -23.35 21.90
N ILE A 303 2.53 -22.78 20.91
CA ILE A 303 2.32 -23.41 19.58
C ILE A 303 2.99 -22.58 18.48
N TYR A 304 2.54 -21.34 18.30
CA TYR A 304 3.08 -20.45 17.30
C TYR A 304 4.22 -19.65 17.89
N PHE A 305 5.28 -19.46 17.11
CA PHE A 305 6.40 -18.67 17.59
C PHE A 305 5.97 -17.24 17.98
N ILE A 306 5.09 -16.61 17.20
CA ILE A 306 4.50 -15.29 17.53
C ILE A 306 3.01 -15.47 17.86
N GLU A 307 2.69 -15.44 19.14
CA GLU A 307 1.32 -15.57 19.65
C GLU A 307 0.72 -14.24 20.09
N ASN A 308 -0.61 -14.16 20.03
CA ASN A 308 -1.36 -13.08 20.67
C ASN A 308 -1.44 -13.29 22.22
N PRO A 309 -1.83 -12.30 23.02
CA PRO A 309 -1.89 -12.44 24.47
C PRO A 309 -2.82 -13.55 24.99
N ASN A 310 -3.80 -13.97 24.19
CA ASN A 310 -4.77 -15.01 24.58
C ASN A 310 -4.41 -16.39 24.00
N GLY A 311 -3.17 -16.58 23.49
CA GLY A 311 -2.78 -17.74 22.71
C GLY A 311 -3.32 -17.68 21.28
N GLY A 312 -2.68 -18.37 20.34
CA GLY A 312 -3.05 -18.41 18.92
C GLY A 312 -2.43 -17.32 18.07
N LEU A 313 -2.88 -17.23 16.82
CA LEU A 313 -2.22 -16.42 15.77
C LEU A 313 -2.20 -14.92 16.07
N TYR A 314 -1.03 -14.31 15.95
CA TYR A 314 -0.89 -12.85 16.00
C TYR A 314 -1.43 -12.20 14.74
N SER A 315 -1.99 -10.99 14.85
CA SER A 315 -2.67 -10.32 13.73
C SER A 315 -1.68 -9.60 12.80
N ALA A 316 -1.80 -9.84 11.50
CA ALA A 316 -1.06 -9.08 10.48
C ALA A 316 -1.42 -7.58 10.50
N GLY A 317 -2.63 -7.23 10.95
CA GLY A 317 -3.07 -5.85 11.17
C GLY A 317 -2.27 -5.18 12.28
N SER A 318 -2.06 -5.88 13.41
CA SER A 318 -1.22 -5.40 14.52
C SER A 318 0.22 -5.17 14.06
N VAL A 319 0.79 -6.08 13.25
CA VAL A 319 2.16 -5.92 12.71
C VAL A 319 2.26 -4.65 11.89
N ARG A 320 1.33 -4.38 10.96
CA ARG A 320 1.33 -3.15 10.16
C ARG A 320 1.19 -1.89 11.03
N SER A 321 0.39 -1.98 12.09
CA SER A 321 0.14 -0.84 12.98
C SER A 321 1.38 -0.47 13.79
N PHE A 322 2.05 -1.43 14.45
CA PHE A 322 3.24 -1.11 15.23
C PHE A 322 4.43 -0.77 14.31
N LEU A 323 4.58 -1.45 13.16
CA LEU A 323 5.64 -1.14 12.19
C LEU A 323 5.56 0.33 11.75
N LYS A 324 4.35 0.85 11.46
CA LYS A 324 4.17 2.27 11.18
C LYS A 324 4.61 3.18 12.32
N LYS A 325 4.31 2.81 13.57
CA LYS A 325 4.74 3.56 14.77
C LYS A 325 6.27 3.52 14.93
N SER A 326 6.88 2.34 14.76
CA SER A 326 8.34 2.18 14.83
C SER A 326 9.07 2.97 13.74
N CYS A 327 8.56 2.99 12.50
CA CYS A 327 9.13 3.82 11.42
C CYS A 327 9.05 5.32 11.73
N SER A 328 7.93 5.78 12.31
CA SER A 328 7.81 7.18 12.75
C SER A 328 8.82 7.52 13.85
N ALA A 329 9.04 6.61 14.81
CA ALA A 329 10.04 6.78 15.87
C ALA A 329 11.48 6.74 15.34
N ALA A 330 11.74 5.96 14.28
CA ALA A 330 13.04 5.90 13.61
C ALA A 330 13.30 7.08 12.66
N GLY A 331 12.35 7.98 12.47
CA GLY A 331 12.46 9.09 11.50
C GLY A 331 12.42 8.64 10.04
N ILE A 332 11.88 7.45 9.75
CA ILE A 332 11.78 6.90 8.40
C ILE A 332 10.51 7.42 7.73
N ASN A 333 10.67 8.26 6.71
CA ASN A 333 9.55 8.86 5.97
C ASN A 333 9.01 7.98 4.83
N LYS A 334 9.69 6.88 4.50
CA LYS A 334 9.29 5.91 3.48
C LYS A 334 8.03 5.14 3.93
N LYS A 335 7.23 4.68 2.95
CA LYS A 335 6.06 3.83 3.23
C LYS A 335 6.49 2.40 3.50
N VAL A 336 6.88 2.10 4.72
CA VAL A 336 7.36 0.77 5.10
C VAL A 336 6.21 -0.19 5.40
N THR A 337 6.32 -1.38 4.84
CA THR A 337 5.43 -2.52 5.04
C THR A 337 6.24 -3.76 5.37
N PRO A 338 5.65 -4.86 5.87
CA PRO A 338 6.37 -6.13 6.00
C PRO A 338 7.01 -6.62 4.69
N HIS A 339 6.40 -6.33 3.55
CA HIS A 339 6.98 -6.63 2.25
C HIS A 339 8.20 -5.75 1.92
N THR A 340 8.22 -4.51 2.39
CA THR A 340 9.39 -3.62 2.24
C THR A 340 10.62 -4.21 2.93
N LEU A 341 10.48 -4.76 4.13
CA LEU A 341 11.58 -5.43 4.84
C LEU A 341 12.12 -6.65 4.06
N ARG A 342 11.21 -7.45 3.52
CA ARG A 342 11.58 -8.59 2.67
C ARG A 342 12.23 -8.15 1.35
N HIS A 343 11.76 -7.06 0.73
CA HIS A 343 12.39 -6.49 -0.46
C HIS A 343 13.80 -5.99 -0.14
N SER A 344 13.97 -5.30 1.00
CA SER A 344 15.29 -4.85 1.46
C SER A 344 16.24 -6.02 1.69
N TYR A 345 15.79 -7.11 2.33
CA TYR A 345 16.57 -8.34 2.48
C TYR A 345 17.05 -8.88 1.13
N ALA A 346 16.16 -9.04 0.17
CA ALA A 346 16.49 -9.58 -1.15
C ALA A 346 17.48 -8.68 -1.92
N THR A 347 17.28 -7.35 -1.86
CA THR A 347 18.16 -6.39 -2.52
C THR A 347 19.54 -6.40 -1.88
N HIS A 348 19.64 -6.41 -0.55
CA HIS A 348 20.92 -6.43 0.14
C HIS A 348 21.70 -7.74 -0.08
N LEU A 349 21.00 -8.90 -0.20
CA LEU A 349 21.66 -10.14 -0.60
C LEU A 349 22.25 -10.05 -2.02
N LEU A 350 21.51 -9.46 -2.95
CA LEU A 350 21.97 -9.27 -4.32
C LEU A 350 23.18 -8.31 -4.37
N GLU A 351 23.15 -7.22 -3.60
CA GLU A 351 24.26 -6.26 -3.45
C GLU A 351 25.50 -6.91 -2.85
N GLN A 352 25.33 -7.88 -1.95
CA GLN A 352 26.40 -8.71 -1.40
C GLN A 352 26.95 -9.75 -2.36
N GLY A 353 26.37 -9.87 -3.57
CA GLY A 353 26.83 -10.79 -4.60
C GLY A 353 26.17 -12.18 -4.58
N THR A 354 25.11 -12.38 -3.77
CA THR A 354 24.37 -13.65 -3.79
C THR A 354 23.69 -13.84 -5.15
N ASP A 355 23.85 -15.01 -5.76
CA ASP A 355 23.21 -15.35 -7.04
C ASP A 355 21.68 -15.25 -6.90
N ILE A 356 21.06 -14.66 -7.90
CA ILE A 356 19.62 -14.39 -7.94
C ILE A 356 18.78 -15.66 -7.84
N ARG A 357 19.31 -16.80 -8.26
CA ARG A 357 18.67 -18.12 -8.15
C ARG A 357 18.52 -18.58 -6.70
N TYR A 358 19.57 -18.40 -5.89
CA TYR A 358 19.50 -18.66 -4.44
C TYR A 358 18.53 -17.70 -3.74
N ILE A 359 18.53 -16.41 -4.13
CA ILE A 359 17.57 -15.44 -3.60
C ILE A 359 16.13 -15.86 -3.96
N GLN A 360 15.90 -16.34 -5.18
CA GLN A 360 14.60 -16.85 -5.61
C GLN A 360 14.14 -18.03 -4.75
N GLU A 361 15.03 -18.97 -4.47
CA GLU A 361 14.77 -20.16 -3.64
C GLU A 361 14.49 -19.75 -2.18
N LEU A 362 15.37 -18.98 -1.56
CA LEU A 362 15.21 -18.46 -0.19
C LEU A 362 13.89 -17.72 0.00
N LEU A 363 13.48 -16.95 -1.00
CA LEU A 363 12.21 -16.23 -0.97
C LEU A 363 11.01 -17.12 -1.36
N GLY A 364 11.21 -18.26 -2.00
CA GLY A 364 10.12 -19.11 -2.53
C GLY A 364 9.29 -18.35 -3.57
N HIS A 365 9.95 -17.78 -4.57
CA HIS A 365 9.30 -17.19 -5.72
C HIS A 365 9.12 -18.24 -6.81
N SER A 366 7.87 -18.56 -7.14
CA SER A 366 7.53 -19.54 -8.19
C SER A 366 7.84 -19.02 -9.61
N LYS A 367 7.95 -17.70 -9.77
CA LYS A 367 8.22 -17.04 -11.05
C LYS A 367 9.51 -16.22 -10.96
N PRO A 368 10.50 -16.46 -11.83
CA PRO A 368 11.76 -15.69 -11.84
C PRO A 368 11.56 -14.19 -11.96
N GLU A 369 10.57 -13.74 -12.71
CA GLU A 369 10.27 -12.32 -12.92
C GLU A 369 9.98 -11.59 -11.61
N THR A 370 9.51 -12.32 -10.59
CA THR A 370 9.28 -11.73 -9.26
C THR A 370 10.59 -11.39 -8.54
N THR A 371 11.68 -12.11 -8.83
CA THR A 371 13.00 -11.89 -8.24
C THR A 371 13.78 -10.89 -9.09
N MET A 372 13.60 -10.90 -10.41
CA MET A 372 14.25 -9.96 -11.35
C MET A 372 13.95 -8.49 -11.04
N ILE A 373 12.88 -8.18 -10.31
CA ILE A 373 12.61 -6.78 -9.90
C ILE A 373 13.74 -6.19 -9.05
N TYR A 374 14.51 -7.01 -8.35
CA TYR A 374 15.62 -6.55 -7.50
C TYR A 374 16.83 -6.10 -8.32
N THR A 375 17.05 -6.65 -9.52
CA THR A 375 18.14 -6.23 -10.42
C THR A 375 17.98 -4.80 -10.91
N HIS A 376 16.75 -4.27 -10.92
CA HIS A 376 16.48 -2.88 -11.29
C HIS A 376 16.66 -1.88 -10.14
N VAL A 377 16.90 -2.36 -8.93
CA VAL A 377 16.97 -1.53 -7.72
C VAL A 377 18.39 -1.51 -7.15
N THR A 378 19.21 -2.51 -7.47
CA THR A 378 20.60 -2.56 -7.05
C THR A 378 21.42 -1.48 -7.75
N GLN A 379 22.28 -0.80 -6.98
CA GLN A 379 23.17 0.24 -7.48
C GLN A 379 24.49 -0.33 -8.07
N LYS A 380 24.61 -1.68 -8.19
CA LYS A 380 25.82 -2.31 -8.72
C LYS A 380 25.99 -1.90 -10.18
N SER A 381 26.97 -1.06 -10.44
CA SER A 381 27.29 -0.55 -11.76
C SER A 381 27.96 -1.66 -12.60
N LEU A 382 27.74 -1.69 -13.92
CA LEU A 382 28.50 -2.54 -14.84
C LEU A 382 30.02 -2.29 -14.75
N ARG A 383 30.44 -1.13 -14.22
CA ARG A 383 31.84 -0.77 -13.98
C ARG A 383 32.50 -1.61 -12.88
N ASP A 384 31.69 -2.19 -11.97
CA ASP A 384 32.21 -3.03 -10.88
C ASP A 384 32.44 -4.49 -11.32
N ILE A 385 32.07 -4.82 -12.56
CA ILE A 385 32.30 -6.15 -13.14
C ILE A 385 33.72 -6.20 -13.66
N LYS A 386 34.58 -6.97 -12.97
CA LYS A 386 35.95 -7.21 -13.40
C LYS A 386 35.97 -8.17 -14.59
N SER A 387 36.81 -7.88 -15.58
CA SER A 387 37.03 -8.78 -16.68
C SER A 387 37.57 -10.14 -16.18
N PRO A 388 37.11 -11.28 -16.73
CA PRO A 388 37.70 -12.59 -16.41
C PRO A 388 39.21 -12.63 -16.65
N LEU A 389 39.70 -11.91 -17.66
CA LEU A 389 41.13 -11.79 -17.96
C LEU A 389 41.86 -11.09 -16.82
N ASP A 390 41.35 -9.94 -16.34
CA ASP A 390 41.98 -9.21 -15.23
C ASP A 390 42.02 -10.05 -13.96
N THR A 391 40.93 -10.78 -13.68
CA THR A 391 40.83 -11.67 -12.52
C THR A 391 41.85 -12.81 -12.63
N SER A 392 42.03 -13.40 -13.82
CA SER A 392 42.98 -14.49 -14.07
C SER A 392 44.43 -14.00 -13.96
N LEU A 393 44.73 -12.83 -14.53
CA LEU A 393 46.07 -12.22 -14.42
C LEU A 393 46.44 -11.85 -13.00
N ASN A 394 45.51 -11.29 -12.22
CA ASN A 394 45.71 -11.01 -10.81
C ASN A 394 45.97 -12.29 -9.99
N ASN A 395 45.26 -13.38 -10.27
CA ASN A 395 45.48 -14.66 -9.60
C ASN A 395 46.82 -15.30 -9.98
N LEU A 396 47.30 -15.12 -11.23
CA LEU A 396 48.61 -15.57 -11.68
C LEU A 396 49.74 -14.73 -11.05
N SER A 397 49.57 -13.40 -10.98
CA SER A 397 50.57 -12.51 -10.34
C SER A 397 50.69 -12.79 -8.84
N LEU A 398 49.59 -13.12 -8.16
CA LEU A 398 49.63 -13.55 -6.75
C LEU A 398 50.32 -14.91 -6.53
N ARG A 399 50.29 -15.81 -7.52
CA ARG A 399 51.00 -17.09 -7.50
C ARG A 399 52.47 -16.95 -7.88
N ASN A 400 52.82 -15.96 -8.70
CA ASN A 400 54.16 -15.76 -9.25
C ASN A 400 54.97 -14.67 -8.54
N ASN A 401 54.67 -14.33 -7.28
CA ASN A 401 55.47 -13.38 -6.49
C ASN A 401 56.93 -13.83 -6.24
N ASN A 402 57.39 -14.92 -6.89
CA ASN A 402 58.79 -15.36 -6.91
C ASN A 402 59.45 -15.33 -8.29
N ASN A 403 58.76 -14.98 -9.40
CA ASN A 403 59.40 -14.87 -10.72
C ASN A 403 58.78 -13.74 -11.54
N ASN A 404 59.53 -12.68 -11.74
CA ASN A 404 59.21 -11.55 -12.62
C ASN A 404 59.08 -12.00 -14.07
N THR A 405 57.87 -12.29 -14.55
CA THR A 405 57.60 -12.32 -15.99
C THR A 405 56.12 -11.91 -16.22
N SER A 406 55.97 -10.75 -16.85
CA SER A 406 54.67 -10.29 -17.38
C SER A 406 54.27 -11.17 -18.53
N LEU A 407 53.11 -11.82 -18.50
CA LEU A 407 52.58 -12.73 -19.50
C LEU A 407 52.10 -12.03 -20.80
N LEU A 408 52.16 -10.72 -20.84
CA LEU A 408 51.61 -9.91 -21.95
C LEU A 408 52.67 -9.09 -22.69
N TYR A 409 54.03 -9.28 -22.40
CA TYR A 409 55.14 -8.69 -23.16
C TYR A 409 56.20 -9.73 -23.42
#